data_ca818d1baefc398a39fdf1465345ac8d
#
_entry.id   ca818d1baefc398a39fdf1465345ac8d
#
_cell.length_a   1.000
_cell.length_b   1.000
_cell.length_c   1.000
_cell.angle_alpha   90.00
_cell.angle_beta   90.00
_cell.angle_gamma   90.00
#
_symmetry.space_group_name_H-M   'P 1'
#
loop_
_entity.id
_entity.type
_entity.pdbx_description
1 polymer ?
#
loop_
_entity_poly.entity_id
_entity_poly.type
_entity_poly.pdbx_seq_one_letter_code
_entity_poly.pdbx_strand_id
1 'polypeptide(L)'
;MPRGVILVDYTDQGRRAIKESPNRAEASKAEAAKLGVQVKDLFFTPGGPHDAAIVVEAEGPEPIHKFISSIQSLGNVKMKFIRAFSIEEMRKMV
;
A
#
# COMPACT_ATOMS: atom_id res chain seq x y z
N MET A 1 -10.41 -13.12 3.99
CA MET A 1 -9.03 -12.69 3.74
C MET A 1 -8.85 -11.26 4.25
N PRO A 2 -7.78 -10.99 5.00
CA PRO A 2 -7.50 -9.63 5.43
C PRO A 2 -7.42 -8.67 4.26
N ARG A 3 -8.05 -7.55 4.42
CA ARG A 3 -8.12 -6.48 3.44
C ARG A 3 -7.79 -5.18 4.14
N GLY A 4 -7.17 -4.26 3.43
CA GLY A 4 -6.89 -2.98 4.00
C GLY A 4 -6.43 -1.96 2.99
N VAL A 5 -6.14 -0.79 3.51
CA VAL A 5 -5.63 0.33 2.73
C VAL A 5 -4.25 0.67 3.26
N ILE A 6 -3.28 0.76 2.36
CA ILE A 6 -1.96 1.26 2.70
C ILE A 6 -1.89 2.72 2.29
N LEU A 7 -1.64 3.60 3.24
CA LEU A 7 -1.43 5.01 2.97
C LEU A 7 0.04 5.24 2.76
N VAL A 8 0.39 5.93 1.69
CA VAL A 8 1.77 6.09 1.24
C VAL A 8 2.15 7.56 1.27
N ASP A 9 3.29 7.85 1.90
CA ASP A 9 3.85 9.19 1.92
C ASP A 9 5.27 9.15 1.34
N TYR A 10 5.60 10.11 0.49
CA TYR A 10 6.95 10.23 -0.03
C TYR A 10 7.91 10.64 1.08
N THR A 11 9.10 10.06 1.05
CA THR A 11 10.25 10.64 1.75
C THR A 11 10.82 11.77 0.88
N ASP A 12 11.80 12.51 1.40
CA ASP A 12 12.47 13.52 0.58
C ASP A 12 13.10 12.90 -0.66
N GLN A 13 13.70 11.72 -0.51
CA GLN A 13 14.29 11.00 -1.64
C GLN A 13 13.24 10.68 -2.69
N GLY A 14 12.10 10.15 -2.28
CA GLY A 14 11.03 9.79 -3.20
C GLY A 14 10.43 10.99 -3.89
N ARG A 15 10.29 12.10 -3.17
CA ARG A 15 9.75 13.34 -3.72
C ARG A 15 10.69 13.96 -4.74
N ARG A 16 12.00 13.91 -4.51
CA ARG A 16 12.97 14.40 -5.48
C ARG A 16 12.90 13.64 -6.80
N ALA A 17 12.54 12.37 -6.76
CA ALA A 17 12.40 11.53 -7.95
C ALA A 17 10.93 11.23 -8.27
N ILE A 18 10.07 12.21 -8.07
CA ILE A 18 8.61 12.00 -8.19
C ILE A 18 8.19 11.53 -9.58
N LYS A 19 8.94 11.90 -10.62
CA LYS A 19 8.64 11.48 -11.99
C LYS A 19 8.74 9.96 -12.16
N GLU A 20 9.47 9.28 -11.29
CA GLU A 20 9.58 7.82 -11.31
C GLU A 20 8.46 7.13 -10.56
N SER A 21 7.55 7.88 -9.91
CA SER A 21 6.47 7.30 -9.12
C SER A 21 5.63 6.28 -9.89
N PRO A 22 5.20 6.52 -11.12
CA PRO A 22 4.42 5.51 -11.84
C PRO A 22 5.21 4.21 -12.04
N ASN A 23 6.49 4.30 -12.38
CA ASN A 23 7.32 3.11 -12.56
C ASN A 23 7.53 2.38 -11.23
N ARG A 24 7.75 3.13 -10.15
CA ARG A 24 7.87 2.54 -8.82
C ARG A 24 6.58 1.85 -8.40
N ALA A 25 5.43 2.43 -8.74
CA ALA A 25 4.13 1.81 -8.43
C ALA A 25 3.97 0.47 -9.15
N GLU A 26 4.33 0.41 -10.43
CA GLU A 26 4.27 -0.84 -11.17
C GLU A 26 5.21 -1.89 -10.58
N ALA A 27 6.43 -1.49 -10.20
CA ALA A 27 7.38 -2.40 -9.56
C ALA A 27 6.86 -2.89 -8.21
N SER A 28 6.19 -2.01 -7.45
CA SER A 28 5.59 -2.38 -6.17
C SER A 28 4.48 -3.42 -6.34
N LYS A 29 3.66 -3.28 -7.37
CA LYS A 29 2.60 -4.26 -7.66
C LYS A 29 3.21 -5.64 -7.95
N ALA A 30 4.30 -5.67 -8.71
CA ALA A 30 5.00 -6.93 -9.01
C ALA A 30 5.59 -7.56 -7.74
N GLU A 31 6.18 -6.74 -6.87
CA GLU A 31 6.73 -7.21 -5.60
C GLU A 31 5.61 -7.75 -4.69
N ALA A 32 4.48 -7.04 -4.63
CA ALA A 32 3.34 -7.49 -3.86
C ALA A 32 2.88 -8.88 -4.28
N ALA A 33 2.77 -9.10 -5.58
CA ALA A 33 2.35 -10.40 -6.11
C ALA A 33 3.30 -11.51 -5.68
N LYS A 34 4.60 -11.26 -5.70
CA LYS A 34 5.61 -12.24 -5.27
C LYS A 34 5.45 -12.60 -3.79
N LEU A 35 5.01 -11.67 -2.98
CA LEU A 35 4.87 -11.85 -1.54
C LEU A 35 3.48 -12.32 -1.12
N GLY A 36 2.59 -12.59 -2.07
CA GLY A 36 1.25 -13.07 -1.78
C GLY A 36 0.26 -11.97 -1.42
N VAL A 37 0.54 -10.74 -1.83
CA VAL A 37 -0.35 -9.60 -1.61
C VAL A 37 -1.01 -9.25 -2.95
N GLN A 38 -2.35 -9.20 -2.95
CA GLN A 38 -3.10 -8.75 -4.11
C GLN A 38 -3.33 -7.25 -4.00
N VAL A 39 -2.85 -6.48 -4.97
CA VAL A 39 -3.14 -5.06 -5.08
C VAL A 39 -4.43 -4.94 -5.89
N LYS A 40 -5.51 -4.54 -5.21
CA LYS A 40 -6.81 -4.39 -5.85
C LYS A 40 -6.93 -3.06 -6.57
N ASP A 41 -6.41 -2.00 -5.96
CA ASP A 41 -6.40 -0.66 -6.52
C ASP A 41 -5.19 0.10 -5.99
N LEU A 42 -4.69 1.03 -6.78
CA LEU A 42 -3.63 1.92 -6.37
C LEU A 42 -3.91 3.30 -6.98
N PHE A 43 -4.00 4.31 -6.14
CA PHE A 43 -4.31 5.68 -6.56
C PHE A 43 -3.26 6.63 -6.01
N PHE A 44 -2.87 7.60 -6.84
CA PHE A 44 -2.11 8.75 -6.38
C PHE A 44 -3.08 9.83 -5.93
N THR A 45 -2.74 10.51 -4.84
CA THR A 45 -3.61 11.51 -4.20
C THR A 45 -2.88 12.84 -4.04
N PRO A 46 -2.42 13.46 -5.15
CA PRO A 46 -1.67 14.71 -5.07
C PRO A 46 -2.50 15.80 -4.40
N GLY A 47 -1.86 16.54 -3.50
CA GLY A 47 -2.54 17.59 -2.74
C GLY A 47 -3.30 17.11 -1.51
N GLY A 48 -3.42 15.80 -1.31
CA GLY A 48 -4.08 15.26 -0.14
C GLY A 48 -3.12 15.14 1.05
N PRO A 49 -3.63 14.69 2.21
CA PRO A 49 -2.79 14.48 3.39
C PRO A 49 -1.80 13.33 3.21
N HIS A 50 -2.05 12.44 2.25
CA HIS A 50 -1.15 11.36 1.86
C HIS A 50 -0.93 11.41 0.37
N ASP A 51 0.17 10.83 -0.11
CA ASP A 51 0.56 10.93 -1.51
C ASP A 51 -0.03 9.83 -2.39
N ALA A 52 -0.39 8.70 -1.80
CA ALA A 52 -1.04 7.61 -2.52
C ALA A 52 -1.79 6.71 -1.56
N ALA A 53 -2.68 5.89 -2.11
CA ALA A 53 -3.41 4.88 -1.35
C ALA A 53 -3.46 3.59 -2.16
N ILE A 54 -3.24 2.46 -1.48
CA ILE A 54 -3.22 1.15 -2.12
C ILE A 54 -4.22 0.25 -1.39
N VAL A 55 -5.17 -0.30 -2.13
CA VAL A 55 -6.11 -1.27 -1.58
C VAL A 55 -5.53 -2.66 -1.79
N VAL A 56 -5.35 -3.41 -0.70
CA VAL A 56 -4.69 -4.71 -0.73
C VAL A 56 -5.51 -5.79 -0.03
N GLU A 57 -5.30 -7.03 -0.46
CA GLU A 57 -5.82 -8.22 0.22
C GLU A 57 -4.72 -9.27 0.29
N ALA A 58 -4.72 -10.05 1.36
CA ALA A 58 -3.80 -11.17 1.53
C ALA A 58 -4.44 -12.21 2.46
N GLU A 59 -3.87 -13.39 2.54
CA GLU A 59 -4.40 -14.45 3.40
C GLU A 59 -4.23 -14.15 4.89
N GLY A 60 -3.26 -13.29 5.22
CA GLY A 60 -3.01 -12.89 6.60
C GLY A 60 -2.24 -11.60 6.64
N PRO A 61 -1.97 -11.07 7.83
CA PRO A 61 -1.24 -9.80 7.96
C PRO A 61 0.25 -9.93 7.62
N GLU A 62 0.85 -11.10 7.77
CA GLU A 62 2.29 -11.27 7.57
C GLU A 62 2.76 -10.91 6.17
N PRO A 63 2.11 -11.37 5.07
CA PRO A 63 2.52 -10.96 3.73
C PRO A 63 2.46 -9.44 3.53
N ILE A 64 1.45 -8.80 4.11
CA ILE A 64 1.31 -7.34 4.00
C ILE A 64 2.46 -6.63 4.69
N HIS A 65 2.86 -7.09 5.87
CA HIS A 65 3.99 -6.50 6.59
C HIS A 65 5.32 -6.73 5.86
N LYS A 66 5.50 -7.89 5.25
CA LYS A 66 6.68 -8.17 4.43
C LYS A 66 6.74 -7.24 3.23
N PHE A 67 5.60 -7.04 2.58
CA PHE A 67 5.50 -6.12 1.45
C PHE A 67 5.88 -4.69 1.86
N ILE A 68 5.29 -4.19 2.95
CA ILE A 68 5.58 -2.85 3.44
C ILE A 68 7.06 -2.70 3.75
N SER A 69 7.66 -3.65 4.46
CA SER A 69 9.07 -3.60 4.81
C SER A 69 9.96 -3.59 3.57
N SER A 70 9.62 -4.42 2.58
CA SER A 70 10.38 -4.50 1.33
C SER A 70 10.37 -3.16 0.60
N ILE A 71 9.20 -2.54 0.45
CA ILE A 71 9.09 -1.28 -0.27
C ILE A 71 9.73 -0.13 0.51
N GLN A 72 9.49 -0.06 1.82
CA GLN A 72 10.09 0.99 2.64
C GLN A 72 11.62 0.93 2.66
N SER A 73 12.20 -0.28 2.51
CA SER A 73 13.64 -0.44 2.50
C SER A 73 14.33 0.27 1.34
N LEU A 74 13.58 0.58 0.28
CA LEU A 74 14.11 1.32 -0.87
C LEU A 74 14.25 2.81 -0.58
N GLY A 75 13.65 3.31 0.49
CA GLY A 75 13.84 4.68 0.96
C GLY A 75 12.99 5.75 0.29
N ASN A 76 12.09 5.39 -0.61
CA ASN A 76 11.29 6.36 -1.37
C ASN A 76 9.98 6.74 -0.70
N VAL A 77 9.45 5.87 0.15
CA VAL A 77 8.13 6.07 0.76
C VAL A 77 8.08 5.53 2.18
N LYS A 78 7.13 6.04 2.95
CA LYS A 78 6.68 5.48 4.21
C LYS A 78 5.26 4.99 4.01
N MET A 79 4.93 3.87 4.60
CA MET A 79 3.63 3.24 4.42
C MET A 79 2.97 2.94 5.76
N LYS A 80 1.65 3.14 5.83
CA LYS A 80 0.84 2.77 6.99
C LYS A 80 -0.29 1.87 6.52
N PHE A 81 -0.47 0.74 7.18
CA PHE A 81 -1.55 -0.18 6.88
C PHE A 81 -2.73 0.07 7.79
N ILE A 82 -3.91 0.20 7.19
CA ILE A 82 -5.17 0.36 7.91
C ILE A 82 -6.07 -0.79 7.50
N ARG A 83 -6.49 -1.59 8.49
CA ARG A 83 -7.41 -2.68 8.25
C ARG A 83 -8.75 -2.13 7.75
N ALA A 84 -9.31 -2.75 6.71
CA ALA A 84 -10.58 -2.33 6.12
C ALA A 84 -11.60 -3.46 6.20
N PHE A 85 -12.85 -3.10 6.45
CA PHE A 85 -13.94 -4.05 6.61
C PHE A 85 -15.09 -3.69 5.69
N SER A 86 -15.70 -4.70 5.09
CA SER A 86 -16.89 -4.51 4.29
C SER A 86 -18.08 -4.14 5.19
N ILE A 87 -19.18 -3.70 4.57
CA ILE A 87 -20.42 -3.43 5.29
C ILE A 87 -20.88 -4.68 6.05
N GLU A 88 -20.79 -5.84 5.40
CA GLU A 88 -21.21 -7.10 6.04
C GLU A 88 -20.32 -7.47 7.22
N GLU A 89 -19.01 -7.29 7.08
CA GLU A 89 -18.10 -7.52 8.19
C GLU A 89 -18.38 -6.56 9.34
N MET A 90 -18.65 -5.29 9.02
CA MET A 90 -18.97 -4.29 10.03
C MET A 90 -20.26 -4.62 10.78
N ARG A 91 -21.27 -5.16 10.08
CA ARG A 91 -22.52 -5.59 10.71
C ARG A 91 -22.28 -6.61 11.81
N LYS A 92 -21.30 -7.49 11.64
CA LYS A 92 -20.96 -8.53 12.62
C LYS A 92 -20.20 -7.97 13.82
N MET A 93 -19.62 -6.78 13.67
CA MET A 93 -18.78 -6.16 14.70
C MET A 93 -19.54 -5.20 15.61
N VAL A 94 -20.71 -4.77 15.22
CA VAL A 94 -21.49 -3.79 15.99
C VAL A 94 -22.83 -4.34 16.47
#